data_a2bb238eab42e542957c6fb1d7b7d666
#
_entry.id   a2bb238eab42e542957c6fb1d7b7d666
#
_cell.length_a   1.000
_cell.length_b   1.000
_cell.length_c   1.000
_cell.angle_alpha   90.00
_cell.angle_beta   90.00
_cell.angle_gamma   90.00
#
_symmetry.space_group_name_H-M   'P 1'
#
loop_
_entity.id
_entity.type
_entity.pdbx_description
1 polymer ?
#
loop_
_entity_poly.entity_id
_entity_poly.type
_entity_poly.pdbx_seq_one_letter_code
_entity_poly.pdbx_strand_id
1 'polypeptide(L)'
;RLLKKASEFGKVIVGLTTDDEIISKKGYQPELDFEYRKEILESIKYVGEVVPVPWLLDESILKKYNIDFLVHGSDNSNLISKDKLKIFPRTQGVSSTDIRQNAMRAITQINNQKLMLTPGPSVILHENLQYLKPLFGRDDDEYIQMSRVVVDWIKRLSGQDEVVTIQGSATLALELAAHSFVTGKVLLVSTGYYSDRLEKLLPNDCELTICKYEELDSIKDNFNWVLCAYTETSVAFKVDLESVKSKANECGARLFVDSTGSIGLESDHNLADVTAFSSCKGLFGLTGACF
;
A
#
# COMPACT_ATOMS: atom_id res chain seq x y z
N ARG A 1 -25.97 6.65 -22.94
CA ARG A 1 -27.42 6.40 -22.65
C ARG A 1 -28.15 7.68 -22.28
N LEU A 2 -27.63 8.53 -21.37
CA LEU A 2 -28.29 9.78 -20.99
C LEU A 2 -28.46 10.71 -22.18
N LEU A 3 -27.40 10.96 -22.96
CA LEU A 3 -27.44 11.82 -24.15
C LEU A 3 -28.45 11.33 -25.19
N LYS A 4 -28.57 10.00 -25.41
CA LYS A 4 -29.60 9.44 -26.29
C LYS A 4 -31.02 9.75 -25.79
N LYS A 5 -31.26 9.62 -24.48
CA LYS A 5 -32.55 9.97 -23.88
C LYS A 5 -32.83 11.47 -23.94
N ALA A 6 -31.81 12.29 -23.73
CA ALA A 6 -31.93 13.74 -23.86
C ALA A 6 -32.31 14.15 -25.30
N SER A 7 -31.76 13.47 -26.33
CA SER A 7 -32.08 13.78 -27.74
C SER A 7 -33.52 13.47 -28.14
N GLU A 8 -34.27 12.73 -27.33
CA GLU A 8 -35.71 12.50 -27.54
C GLU A 8 -36.56 13.73 -27.21
N PHE A 9 -35.99 14.70 -26.47
CA PHE A 9 -36.66 15.96 -26.12
C PHE A 9 -36.29 17.14 -27.02
N GLY A 10 -35.29 17.01 -27.87
CA GLY A 10 -34.86 18.06 -28.78
C GLY A 10 -33.34 18.11 -29.00
N LYS A 11 -32.83 19.27 -29.46
CA LYS A 11 -31.39 19.50 -29.63
C LYS A 11 -30.68 19.41 -28.27
N VAL A 12 -29.66 18.57 -28.20
CA VAL A 12 -28.89 18.39 -26.96
C VAL A 12 -27.71 19.36 -26.93
N ILE A 13 -27.68 20.21 -25.90
CA ILE A 13 -26.53 21.03 -25.55
C ILE A 13 -25.93 20.42 -24.27
N VAL A 14 -24.65 20.07 -24.34
CA VAL A 14 -23.94 19.47 -23.18
C VAL A 14 -23.21 20.57 -22.43
N GLY A 15 -23.58 20.77 -21.17
CA GLY A 15 -22.81 21.59 -20.23
C GLY A 15 -21.58 20.81 -19.75
N LEU A 16 -20.40 21.27 -20.11
CA LEU A 16 -19.12 20.67 -19.69
C LEU A 16 -18.45 21.55 -18.64
N THR A 17 -18.21 20.98 -17.47
CA THR A 17 -17.51 21.69 -16.37
C THR A 17 -16.08 22.01 -16.76
N THR A 18 -15.63 23.24 -16.50
CA THR A 18 -14.26 23.70 -16.79
C THR A 18 -13.23 23.02 -15.87
N ASP A 19 -11.97 23.04 -16.28
CA ASP A 19 -10.87 22.44 -15.51
C ASP A 19 -10.69 23.12 -14.16
N ASP A 20 -10.74 24.46 -14.13
CA ASP A 20 -10.64 25.26 -12.89
C ASP A 20 -11.75 24.90 -11.89
N GLU A 21 -12.96 24.69 -12.35
CA GLU A 21 -14.08 24.25 -11.50
C GLU A 21 -13.86 22.83 -10.96
N ILE A 22 -13.32 21.92 -11.77
CA ILE A 22 -13.00 20.56 -11.33
C ILE A 22 -11.88 20.59 -10.28
N ILE A 23 -10.80 21.34 -10.52
CA ILE A 23 -9.69 21.51 -9.60
C ILE A 23 -10.20 22.09 -8.27
N SER A 24 -10.98 23.16 -8.34
CA SER A 24 -11.56 23.81 -7.15
C SER A 24 -12.44 22.88 -6.30
N LYS A 25 -13.22 21.99 -6.94
CA LYS A 25 -14.20 21.15 -6.23
C LYS A 25 -13.70 19.76 -5.88
N LYS A 26 -12.80 19.20 -6.68
CA LYS A 26 -12.29 17.82 -6.49
C LYS A 26 -10.83 17.75 -6.04
N GLY A 27 -10.08 18.86 -6.11
CA GLY A 27 -8.68 18.92 -5.70
C GLY A 27 -7.71 18.20 -6.65
N TYR A 28 -8.13 17.86 -7.86
CA TYR A 28 -7.24 17.26 -8.86
C TYR A 28 -7.53 17.77 -10.26
N GLN A 29 -6.49 17.81 -11.10
CA GLN A 29 -6.60 18.14 -12.52
C GLN A 29 -7.21 16.95 -13.28
N PRO A 30 -8.18 17.17 -14.20
CA PRO A 30 -8.70 16.09 -15.05
C PRO A 30 -7.59 15.51 -15.93
N GLU A 31 -7.66 14.19 -16.22
CA GLU A 31 -6.71 13.49 -17.11
C GLU A 31 -6.71 14.04 -18.55
N LEU A 32 -7.86 14.56 -18.99
CA LEU A 32 -8.02 15.25 -20.27
C LEU A 32 -8.48 16.68 -20.00
N ASP A 33 -7.81 17.65 -20.60
CA ASP A 33 -8.20 19.05 -20.50
C ASP A 33 -9.58 19.34 -21.15
N PHE A 34 -10.09 20.55 -20.92
CA PHE A 34 -11.42 20.93 -21.37
C PHE A 34 -11.61 20.75 -22.88
N GLU A 35 -10.64 21.11 -23.72
CA GLU A 35 -10.76 21.06 -25.18
C GLU A 35 -10.82 19.60 -25.66
N TYR A 36 -9.99 18.69 -25.16
CA TYR A 36 -10.09 17.26 -25.50
C TYR A 36 -11.39 16.64 -25.02
N ARG A 37 -11.86 16.96 -23.82
CA ARG A 37 -13.15 16.48 -23.32
C ARG A 37 -14.31 17.00 -24.16
N LYS A 38 -14.24 18.24 -24.63
CA LYS A 38 -15.22 18.87 -25.55
C LYS A 38 -15.24 18.16 -26.90
N GLU A 39 -14.08 17.96 -27.52
CA GLU A 39 -13.95 17.26 -28.80
C GLU A 39 -14.58 15.85 -28.77
N ILE A 40 -14.30 15.08 -27.70
CA ILE A 40 -14.92 13.76 -27.49
C ILE A 40 -16.43 13.85 -27.40
N LEU A 41 -16.98 14.83 -26.70
CA LEU A 41 -18.43 15.01 -26.59
C LEU A 41 -19.07 15.44 -27.90
N GLU A 42 -18.43 16.33 -28.64
CA GLU A 42 -18.90 16.80 -29.96
C GLU A 42 -18.92 15.68 -31.03
N SER A 43 -18.04 14.67 -30.87
CA SER A 43 -18.03 13.49 -31.74
C SER A 43 -19.23 12.55 -31.54
N ILE A 44 -20.00 12.74 -30.45
CA ILE A 44 -21.16 11.89 -30.13
C ILE A 44 -22.37 12.32 -30.94
N LYS A 45 -22.90 11.45 -31.76
CA LYS A 45 -24.02 11.72 -32.71
C LYS A 45 -25.31 12.32 -32.09
N TYR A 46 -25.46 12.30 -30.78
CA TYR A 46 -26.60 12.86 -30.06
C TYR A 46 -26.36 14.27 -29.55
N VAL A 47 -25.12 14.76 -29.63
CA VAL A 47 -24.70 16.07 -29.12
C VAL A 47 -24.76 17.07 -30.27
N GLY A 48 -25.45 18.16 -30.03
CA GLY A 48 -25.54 19.25 -30.99
C GLY A 48 -24.57 20.38 -30.72
N GLU A 49 -24.18 20.54 -29.43
CA GLU A 49 -23.29 21.60 -28.99
C GLU A 49 -22.70 21.28 -27.61
N VAL A 50 -21.48 21.74 -27.31
CA VAL A 50 -20.87 21.64 -26.00
C VAL A 50 -20.50 23.04 -25.52
N VAL A 51 -20.94 23.39 -24.31
CA VAL A 51 -20.72 24.72 -23.72
C VAL A 51 -20.06 24.64 -22.35
N PRO A 52 -19.17 25.57 -22.00
CA PRO A 52 -18.58 25.62 -20.66
C PRO A 52 -19.61 26.02 -19.62
N VAL A 53 -19.62 25.30 -18.49
CA VAL A 53 -20.51 25.58 -17.37
C VAL A 53 -19.79 25.45 -16.04
N PRO A 54 -20.27 26.15 -14.98
CA PRO A 54 -19.77 25.97 -13.63
C PRO A 54 -20.16 24.59 -13.05
N TRP A 55 -19.61 24.26 -11.88
CA TRP A 55 -19.90 23.00 -11.19
C TRP A 55 -21.38 22.82 -10.83
N LEU A 56 -22.04 23.87 -10.37
CA LEU A 56 -23.48 23.88 -10.08
C LEU A 56 -24.19 24.80 -11.06
N LEU A 57 -25.28 24.32 -11.62
CA LEU A 57 -26.13 25.05 -12.54
C LEU A 57 -27.33 25.65 -11.84
N ASP A 58 -27.70 26.83 -12.25
CA ASP A 58 -28.94 27.50 -11.90
C ASP A 58 -29.73 27.91 -13.16
N GLU A 59 -30.87 28.54 -12.95
CA GLU A 59 -31.72 28.95 -14.09
C GLU A 59 -31.10 30.03 -15.01
N SER A 60 -30.06 30.75 -14.56
CA SER A 60 -29.37 31.73 -15.38
C SER A 60 -28.64 31.07 -16.55
N ILE A 61 -28.09 29.88 -16.31
CA ILE A 61 -27.42 29.07 -17.35
C ILE A 61 -28.43 28.59 -18.39
N LEU A 62 -29.61 28.13 -17.96
CA LEU A 62 -30.69 27.75 -18.92
C LEU A 62 -31.08 28.92 -19.79
N LYS A 63 -31.25 30.11 -19.21
CA LYS A 63 -31.55 31.33 -19.95
C LYS A 63 -30.45 31.73 -20.92
N LYS A 64 -29.17 31.69 -20.45
CA LYS A 64 -27.99 32.06 -21.25
C LYS A 64 -27.88 31.27 -22.53
N TYR A 65 -28.15 29.96 -22.49
CA TYR A 65 -28.03 29.07 -23.64
C TYR A 65 -29.37 28.70 -24.27
N ASN A 66 -30.46 29.37 -23.88
CA ASN A 66 -31.82 29.15 -24.37
C ASN A 66 -32.24 27.67 -24.25
N ILE A 67 -32.13 27.11 -23.06
CA ILE A 67 -32.41 25.72 -22.72
C ILE A 67 -33.79 25.58 -22.07
N ASP A 68 -34.65 24.70 -22.62
CA ASP A 68 -35.96 24.41 -22.06
C ASP A 68 -35.91 23.52 -20.83
N PHE A 69 -35.04 22.48 -20.86
CA PHE A 69 -34.93 21.48 -19.80
C PHE A 69 -33.48 21.14 -19.46
N LEU A 70 -33.17 21.05 -18.18
CA LEU A 70 -31.96 20.35 -17.71
C LEU A 70 -32.24 18.85 -17.59
N VAL A 71 -31.47 18.04 -18.30
CA VAL A 71 -31.51 16.57 -18.21
C VAL A 71 -30.34 16.10 -17.37
N HIS A 72 -30.62 15.42 -16.27
CA HIS A 72 -29.56 14.98 -15.32
C HIS A 72 -29.83 13.57 -14.75
N GLY A 73 -28.85 12.99 -14.11
CA GLY A 73 -28.97 11.75 -13.34
C GLY A 73 -29.70 11.97 -12.00
N SER A 74 -30.00 10.88 -11.30
CA SER A 74 -30.65 10.92 -9.97
C SER A 74 -29.81 11.55 -8.86
N ASP A 75 -28.54 11.81 -9.13
CA ASP A 75 -27.57 12.50 -8.26
C ASP A 75 -27.53 14.02 -8.46
N ASN A 76 -28.59 14.59 -9.04
CA ASN A 76 -28.68 16.02 -9.31
C ASN A 76 -28.66 16.85 -8.04
N SER A 77 -27.78 17.85 -8.01
CA SER A 77 -27.69 18.89 -6.97
C SER A 77 -27.86 20.31 -7.52
N ASN A 78 -28.21 20.46 -8.80
CA ASN A 78 -28.37 21.76 -9.44
C ASN A 78 -29.63 22.48 -8.94
N LEU A 79 -29.56 23.80 -8.91
CA LEU A 79 -30.64 24.69 -8.42
C LEU A 79 -31.61 25.06 -9.56
N ILE A 80 -32.28 24.06 -10.09
CA ILE A 80 -33.23 24.19 -11.19
C ILE A 80 -34.63 23.79 -10.71
N SER A 81 -35.66 24.58 -11.15
CA SER A 81 -37.04 24.29 -10.83
C SER A 81 -37.51 22.96 -11.43
N LYS A 82 -38.40 22.25 -10.74
CA LYS A 82 -38.82 20.88 -11.09
C LYS A 82 -39.49 20.78 -12.46
N ASP A 83 -40.17 21.82 -12.89
CA ASP A 83 -40.79 21.89 -14.20
C ASP A 83 -39.80 21.92 -15.36
N LYS A 84 -38.59 22.44 -15.12
CA LYS A 84 -37.48 22.47 -16.09
C LYS A 84 -36.45 21.36 -15.90
N LEU A 85 -36.69 20.43 -14.99
CA LEU A 85 -35.75 19.37 -14.67
C LEU A 85 -36.26 17.98 -15.07
N LYS A 86 -35.49 17.25 -15.87
CA LYS A 86 -35.77 15.87 -16.27
C LYS A 86 -34.72 14.95 -15.65
N ILE A 87 -35.13 14.19 -14.67
CA ILE A 87 -34.24 13.24 -13.96
C ILE A 87 -34.40 11.85 -14.54
N PHE A 88 -33.28 11.23 -14.89
CA PHE A 88 -33.21 9.83 -15.29
C PHE A 88 -32.49 8.98 -14.24
N PRO A 89 -32.95 7.74 -14.00
CA PRO A 89 -32.27 6.84 -13.10
C PRO A 89 -30.87 6.53 -13.61
N ARG A 90 -29.94 6.38 -12.68
CA ARG A 90 -28.56 6.00 -12.96
C ARG A 90 -28.52 4.64 -13.64
N THR A 91 -27.66 4.49 -14.64
CA THR A 91 -27.45 3.19 -15.28
C THR A 91 -26.71 2.28 -14.30
N GLN A 92 -27.36 1.19 -13.88
CA GLN A 92 -26.74 0.22 -12.97
C GLN A 92 -25.48 -0.39 -13.60
N GLY A 93 -24.43 -0.61 -12.79
CA GLY A 93 -23.19 -1.23 -13.22
C GLY A 93 -22.30 -0.38 -14.12
N VAL A 94 -22.58 0.93 -14.27
CA VAL A 94 -21.79 1.86 -15.08
C VAL A 94 -21.54 3.14 -14.30
N SER A 95 -20.51 3.14 -13.48
CA SER A 95 -19.96 4.38 -12.92
C SER A 95 -18.46 4.46 -13.21
N SER A 96 -17.90 5.67 -13.20
CA SER A 96 -16.44 5.84 -13.34
C SER A 96 -15.69 5.13 -12.21
N THR A 97 -16.27 5.08 -11.02
CA THR A 97 -15.71 4.34 -9.87
C THR A 97 -15.75 2.84 -10.14
N ASP A 98 -16.89 2.27 -10.57
CA ASP A 98 -16.99 0.84 -10.88
C ASP A 98 -16.07 0.43 -12.03
N ILE A 99 -15.93 1.29 -13.06
CA ILE A 99 -15.02 1.04 -14.20
C ILE A 99 -13.57 1.02 -13.72
N ARG A 100 -13.16 2.00 -12.91
CA ARG A 100 -11.79 2.02 -12.32
C ARG A 100 -11.56 0.79 -11.43
N GLN A 101 -12.49 0.46 -10.55
CA GLN A 101 -12.39 -0.73 -9.70
C GLN A 101 -12.35 -2.02 -10.52
N ASN A 102 -13.16 -2.13 -11.57
CA ASN A 102 -13.14 -3.31 -12.44
C ASN A 102 -11.85 -3.40 -13.26
N ALA A 103 -11.30 -2.27 -13.74
CA ALA A 103 -10.01 -2.25 -14.40
C ALA A 103 -8.88 -2.66 -13.44
N MET A 104 -8.89 -2.14 -12.21
CA MET A 104 -7.94 -2.54 -11.17
C MET A 104 -8.08 -4.03 -10.82
N ARG A 105 -9.32 -4.53 -10.65
CA ARG A 105 -9.59 -5.96 -10.45
C ARG A 105 -9.12 -6.82 -11.62
N ALA A 106 -9.32 -6.37 -12.86
CA ALA A 106 -8.85 -7.08 -14.04
C ALA A 106 -7.32 -7.18 -14.07
N ILE A 107 -6.60 -6.10 -13.72
CA ILE A 107 -5.14 -6.11 -13.61
C ILE A 107 -4.69 -7.08 -12.52
N THR A 108 -5.35 -7.10 -11.37
CA THR A 108 -5.04 -8.05 -10.29
C THR A 108 -5.44 -9.49 -10.62
N GLN A 109 -6.52 -9.71 -11.35
CA GLN A 109 -6.96 -11.04 -11.81
C GLN A 109 -6.07 -11.61 -12.91
N ILE A 110 -5.53 -10.79 -13.80
CA ILE A 110 -4.55 -11.23 -14.82
C ILE A 110 -3.30 -11.80 -14.14
N ASN A 111 -2.93 -11.28 -12.97
CA ASN A 111 -1.71 -11.68 -12.30
C ASN A 111 -1.85 -12.81 -11.27
N ASN A 112 -3.07 -13.17 -10.80
CA ASN A 112 -3.19 -14.14 -9.71
C ASN A 112 -4.53 -14.87 -9.67
N GLN A 113 -4.75 -15.82 -10.57
CA GLN A 113 -5.74 -16.90 -10.36
C GLN A 113 -5.21 -18.00 -9.41
N LYS A 114 -3.97 -17.87 -8.93
CA LYS A 114 -3.34 -18.85 -8.04
C LYS A 114 -3.44 -18.36 -6.60
N LEU A 115 -3.99 -19.21 -5.73
CA LEU A 115 -3.87 -19.02 -4.29
C LEU A 115 -2.40 -19.24 -3.90
N MET A 116 -1.74 -18.18 -3.43
CA MET A 116 -0.36 -18.26 -2.95
C MET A 116 -0.37 -18.83 -1.53
N LEU A 117 0.13 -20.05 -1.39
CA LEU A 117 0.29 -20.75 -0.11
C LEU A 117 1.74 -20.72 0.38
N THR A 118 2.52 -19.75 -0.07
CA THR A 118 3.91 -19.56 0.35
C THR A 118 4.00 -18.42 1.38
N PRO A 119 4.99 -18.44 2.28
CA PRO A 119 5.19 -17.38 3.26
C PRO A 119 5.47 -16.01 2.63
N GLY A 120 5.83 -15.96 1.36
CA GLY A 120 6.08 -14.75 0.62
C GLY A 120 7.05 -14.90 -0.56
N PRO A 121 7.09 -13.92 -1.47
CA PRO A 121 6.33 -12.67 -1.40
C PRO A 121 4.83 -12.89 -1.29
N SER A 122 4.18 -12.14 -0.38
CA SER A 122 2.73 -12.21 -0.20
C SER A 122 2.00 -11.57 -1.37
N VAL A 123 0.74 -11.94 -1.56
CA VAL A 123 -0.13 -11.23 -2.51
C VAL A 123 -0.39 -9.83 -1.96
N ILE A 124 -0.20 -8.82 -2.82
CA ILE A 124 -0.53 -7.45 -2.46
C ILE A 124 -2.05 -7.36 -2.27
N LEU A 125 -2.49 -6.84 -1.14
CA LEU A 125 -3.91 -6.59 -0.91
C LEU A 125 -4.43 -5.58 -1.93
N HIS A 126 -5.65 -5.81 -2.42
CA HIS A 126 -6.28 -4.91 -3.40
C HIS A 126 -6.39 -3.47 -2.85
N GLU A 127 -6.66 -3.36 -1.57
CA GLU A 127 -6.73 -2.09 -0.85
C GLU A 127 -5.40 -1.32 -0.93
N ASN A 128 -4.28 -2.02 -0.89
CA ASN A 128 -2.95 -1.39 -0.98
C ASN A 128 -2.66 -0.84 -2.38
N LEU A 129 -3.19 -1.47 -3.44
CA LEU A 129 -2.98 -1.01 -4.82
C LEU A 129 -3.60 0.36 -5.10
N GLN A 130 -4.71 0.70 -4.46
CA GLN A 130 -5.36 2.00 -4.64
C GLN A 130 -4.57 3.18 -4.04
N TYR A 131 -3.61 2.89 -3.16
CA TYR A 131 -2.72 3.89 -2.56
C TYR A 131 -1.39 4.02 -3.29
N LEU A 132 -1.17 3.26 -4.38
CA LEU A 132 -0.01 3.49 -5.24
C LEU A 132 -0.17 4.86 -5.89
N LYS A 133 0.74 5.75 -5.55
CA LYS A 133 0.80 7.10 -6.09
C LYS A 133 1.89 7.20 -7.16
N PRO A 134 1.82 8.20 -8.04
CA PRO A 134 2.90 8.49 -8.97
C PRO A 134 4.21 8.76 -8.23
N LEU A 135 5.30 8.76 -8.98
CA LEU A 135 6.64 8.99 -8.47
C LEU A 135 6.73 10.35 -7.77
N PHE A 136 7.42 10.36 -6.62
CA PHE A 136 7.76 11.57 -5.89
C PHE A 136 9.20 11.99 -6.18
N GLY A 137 9.45 13.28 -6.18
CA GLY A 137 10.79 13.82 -6.06
C GLY A 137 11.36 13.54 -4.65
N ARG A 138 12.68 13.43 -4.55
CA ARG A 138 13.35 13.13 -3.28
C ARG A 138 13.09 14.19 -2.20
N ASP A 139 12.87 15.44 -2.62
CA ASP A 139 12.67 16.60 -1.75
C ASP A 139 11.20 17.05 -1.68
N ASP A 140 10.26 16.23 -2.20
CA ASP A 140 8.84 16.54 -2.12
C ASP A 140 8.34 16.44 -0.67
N ASP A 141 7.70 17.48 -0.18
CA ASP A 141 7.13 17.52 1.18
C ASP A 141 6.17 16.36 1.44
N GLU A 142 5.38 15.97 0.45
CA GLU A 142 4.46 14.84 0.56
C GLU A 142 5.21 13.52 0.76
N TYR A 143 6.34 13.30 0.06
CA TYR A 143 7.20 12.14 0.24
C TYR A 143 7.83 12.10 1.63
N ILE A 144 8.35 13.25 2.08
CA ILE A 144 8.98 13.38 3.40
C ILE A 144 7.96 13.07 4.51
N GLN A 145 6.76 13.63 4.42
CA GLN A 145 5.69 13.39 5.39
C GLN A 145 5.25 11.93 5.39
N MET A 146 5.04 11.34 4.22
CA MET A 146 4.64 9.92 4.09
C MET A 146 5.72 9.00 4.65
N SER A 147 6.99 9.27 4.37
CA SER A 147 8.12 8.49 4.90
C SER A 147 8.17 8.52 6.42
N ARG A 148 7.94 9.69 7.05
CA ARG A 148 7.85 9.82 8.51
C ARG A 148 6.70 8.99 9.09
N VAL A 149 5.51 9.08 8.48
CA VAL A 149 4.34 8.29 8.92
C VAL A 149 4.63 6.79 8.85
N VAL A 150 5.28 6.33 7.76
CA VAL A 150 5.66 4.92 7.61
C VAL A 150 6.66 4.51 8.70
N VAL A 151 7.71 5.29 8.93
CA VAL A 151 8.72 5.01 9.97
C VAL A 151 8.06 4.96 11.35
N ASP A 152 7.22 5.92 11.71
CA ASP A 152 6.51 5.95 12.99
C ASP A 152 5.57 4.75 13.17
N TRP A 153 4.95 4.30 12.08
CA TRP A 153 4.10 3.11 12.10
C TRP A 153 4.92 1.83 12.28
N ILE A 154 6.05 1.71 11.59
CA ILE A 154 6.98 0.58 11.74
C ILE A 154 7.57 0.52 13.15
N LYS A 155 7.97 1.66 13.74
CA LYS A 155 8.40 1.73 15.15
C LYS A 155 7.36 1.14 16.10
N ARG A 156 6.10 1.56 15.95
CA ARG A 156 5.00 1.03 16.78
C ARG A 156 4.74 -0.45 16.56
N LEU A 157 4.81 -0.91 15.32
CA LEU A 157 4.57 -2.30 14.95
C LEU A 157 5.67 -3.23 15.48
N SER A 158 6.92 -2.81 15.35
CA SER A 158 8.08 -3.59 15.79
C SER A 158 8.43 -3.39 17.26
N GLY A 159 7.90 -2.34 17.90
CA GLY A 159 8.27 -1.95 19.26
C GLY A 159 9.71 -1.47 19.39
N GLN A 160 10.33 -1.05 18.26
CA GLN A 160 11.70 -0.55 18.24
C GLN A 160 11.75 0.98 18.33
N ASP A 161 12.79 1.51 18.98
CA ASP A 161 12.98 2.95 19.14
C ASP A 161 13.40 3.62 17.82
N GLU A 162 14.23 2.93 17.02
CA GLU A 162 14.74 3.45 15.75
C GLU A 162 14.49 2.48 14.60
N VAL A 163 14.26 3.05 13.40
CA VAL A 163 14.03 2.30 12.16
C VAL A 163 14.86 2.89 11.04
N VAL A 164 15.59 2.03 10.36
CA VAL A 164 16.28 2.36 9.10
C VAL A 164 15.54 1.74 7.94
N THR A 165 15.16 2.55 6.97
CA THR A 165 14.51 2.10 5.74
C THR A 165 15.55 1.87 4.64
N ILE A 166 15.51 0.70 4.03
CA ILE A 166 16.48 0.28 3.02
C ILE A 166 15.73 -0.19 1.78
N GLN A 167 16.22 0.19 0.61
CA GLN A 167 15.71 -0.34 -0.65
C GLN A 167 16.38 -1.69 -0.92
N GLY A 168 15.63 -2.77 -0.74
CA GLY A 168 16.18 -4.10 -0.91
C GLY A 168 15.28 -5.22 -0.38
N SER A 169 15.87 -6.39 -0.21
CA SER A 169 15.22 -7.57 0.37
C SER A 169 15.47 -7.68 1.88
N ALA A 170 14.67 -8.49 2.58
CA ALA A 170 14.96 -8.83 3.99
C ALA A 170 16.38 -9.39 4.18
N THR A 171 16.87 -10.15 3.21
CA THR A 171 18.26 -10.68 3.25
C THR A 171 19.28 -9.55 3.34
N LEU A 172 19.10 -8.50 2.55
CA LEU A 172 19.98 -7.32 2.60
C LEU A 172 19.89 -6.62 3.96
N ALA A 173 18.67 -6.46 4.49
CA ALA A 173 18.51 -5.86 5.83
C ALA A 173 19.19 -6.69 6.93
N LEU A 174 19.02 -8.02 6.90
CA LEU A 174 19.68 -8.94 7.84
C LEU A 174 21.21 -8.87 7.73
N GLU A 175 21.74 -8.87 6.50
CA GLU A 175 23.19 -8.77 6.27
C GLU A 175 23.75 -7.43 6.77
N LEU A 176 23.11 -6.32 6.40
CA LEU A 176 23.51 -4.98 6.85
C LEU A 176 23.43 -4.84 8.38
N ALA A 177 22.36 -5.34 8.99
CA ALA A 177 22.21 -5.31 10.44
C ALA A 177 23.28 -6.20 11.14
N ALA A 178 23.52 -7.41 10.61
CA ALA A 178 24.57 -8.28 11.16
C ALA A 178 25.95 -7.62 11.07
N HIS A 179 26.32 -7.07 9.92
CA HIS A 179 27.60 -6.38 9.75
C HIS A 179 27.72 -5.06 10.53
N SER A 180 26.59 -4.43 10.87
CA SER A 180 26.60 -3.17 11.63
C SER A 180 26.68 -3.36 13.14
N PHE A 181 26.11 -4.44 13.65
CA PHE A 181 25.92 -4.61 15.10
C PHE A 181 26.57 -5.85 15.68
N VAL A 182 26.60 -6.97 14.94
CA VAL A 182 27.01 -8.26 15.49
C VAL A 182 28.54 -8.35 15.52
N THR A 183 29.08 -8.63 16.70
CA THR A 183 30.54 -8.77 16.94
C THR A 183 30.82 -9.78 18.06
N GLY A 184 32.01 -10.36 18.07
CA GLY A 184 32.49 -11.23 19.16
C GLY A 184 31.85 -12.61 19.15
N LYS A 185 31.47 -13.12 20.32
CA LYS A 185 30.90 -14.45 20.50
C LYS A 185 29.38 -14.43 20.18
N VAL A 186 28.97 -15.28 19.27
CA VAL A 186 27.61 -15.35 18.75
C VAL A 186 27.03 -16.73 19.00
N LEU A 187 25.85 -16.79 19.61
CA LEU A 187 25.02 -17.99 19.69
C LEU A 187 23.92 -17.92 18.62
N LEU A 188 23.92 -18.84 17.68
CA LEU A 188 22.84 -19.01 16.70
C LEU A 188 21.91 -20.13 17.14
N VAL A 189 20.64 -19.80 17.35
CA VAL A 189 19.60 -20.77 17.66
C VAL A 189 19.05 -21.34 16.35
N SER A 190 19.44 -22.56 16.03
CA SER A 190 19.02 -23.27 14.83
C SER A 190 17.63 -23.88 15.02
N THR A 191 16.73 -23.54 14.10
CA THR A 191 15.35 -24.06 14.02
C THR A 191 15.00 -24.57 12.63
N GLY A 192 15.82 -24.30 11.62
CA GLY A 192 15.64 -24.73 10.26
C GLY A 192 16.41 -23.88 9.23
N TYR A 193 15.94 -23.89 8.00
CA TYR A 193 16.65 -23.29 6.85
C TYR A 193 16.97 -21.80 7.02
N TYR A 194 16.02 -21.01 7.54
CA TYR A 194 16.20 -19.56 7.63
C TYR A 194 17.10 -19.17 8.80
N SER A 195 16.98 -19.85 9.94
CA SER A 195 17.91 -19.66 11.05
C SER A 195 19.34 -20.05 10.67
N ASP A 196 19.53 -21.20 10.01
CA ASP A 196 20.86 -21.67 9.57
C ASP A 196 21.47 -20.75 8.52
N ARG A 197 20.64 -20.08 7.72
CA ARG A 197 21.09 -19.10 6.75
C ARG A 197 21.71 -17.86 7.39
N LEU A 198 21.32 -17.48 8.61
CA LEU A 198 21.91 -16.35 9.33
C LEU A 198 23.43 -16.51 9.51
N GLU A 199 23.91 -17.75 9.66
CA GLU A 199 25.35 -18.03 9.70
C GLU A 199 26.12 -17.38 8.55
N LYS A 200 25.55 -17.46 7.33
CA LYS A 200 26.19 -16.95 6.10
C LYS A 200 26.17 -15.43 5.98
N LEU A 201 25.39 -14.77 6.82
CA LEU A 201 25.25 -13.32 6.84
C LEU A 201 26.10 -12.65 7.93
N LEU A 202 26.75 -13.45 8.77
CA LEU A 202 27.60 -12.94 9.85
C LEU A 202 28.94 -12.43 9.35
N PRO A 203 29.54 -11.43 10.01
CA PRO A 203 30.93 -11.04 9.82
C PRO A 203 31.89 -12.22 10.04
N ASN A 204 32.95 -12.30 9.24
CA ASN A 204 33.90 -13.41 9.30
C ASN A 204 34.75 -13.48 10.62
N ASP A 205 34.75 -12.43 11.40
CA ASP A 205 35.48 -12.28 12.65
C ASP A 205 34.65 -12.65 13.90
N CYS A 206 33.42 -13.12 13.73
CA CYS A 206 32.60 -13.61 14.81
C CYS A 206 32.94 -15.05 15.19
N GLU A 207 32.98 -15.32 16.50
CA GLU A 207 33.09 -16.68 17.05
C GLU A 207 31.69 -17.30 17.15
N LEU A 208 31.31 -18.14 16.18
CA LEU A 208 29.99 -18.72 16.09
C LEU A 208 29.86 -20.03 16.86
N THR A 209 28.84 -20.11 17.70
CA THR A 209 28.33 -21.35 18.31
C THR A 209 26.90 -21.57 17.81
N ILE A 210 26.58 -22.77 17.38
CA ILE A 210 25.23 -23.14 16.91
C ILE A 210 24.65 -24.13 17.93
N CYS A 211 23.44 -23.89 18.40
CA CYS A 211 22.65 -24.84 19.17
C CYS A 211 21.28 -25.04 18.57
N LYS A 212 20.69 -26.21 18.78
CA LYS A 212 19.27 -26.41 18.47
C LYS A 212 18.42 -25.72 19.52
N TYR A 213 17.20 -25.32 19.09
CA TYR A 213 16.26 -24.65 20.02
C TYR A 213 15.99 -25.46 21.27
N GLU A 214 15.86 -26.79 21.15
CA GLU A 214 15.62 -27.72 22.28
C GLU A 214 16.80 -27.80 23.23
N GLU A 215 17.98 -27.43 22.82
CA GLU A 215 19.23 -27.45 23.62
C GLU A 215 19.54 -26.11 24.26
N LEU A 216 18.74 -25.06 23.98
CA LEU A 216 18.99 -23.69 24.39
C LEU A 216 19.21 -23.54 25.89
N ASP A 217 18.42 -24.25 26.72
CA ASP A 217 18.57 -24.21 28.20
C ASP A 217 19.86 -24.80 28.74
N SER A 218 20.49 -25.67 27.95
CA SER A 218 21.78 -26.31 28.34
C SER A 218 22.99 -25.39 28.20
N ILE A 219 22.86 -24.32 27.42
CA ILE A 219 23.93 -23.36 27.16
C ILE A 219 24.26 -22.58 28.45
N LYS A 220 25.52 -22.52 28.79
CA LYS A 220 26.02 -21.84 30.03
C LYS A 220 27.09 -20.77 29.74
N ASP A 221 27.60 -20.73 28.51
CA ASP A 221 28.63 -19.80 28.12
C ASP A 221 28.09 -18.37 27.96
N ASN A 222 28.99 -17.40 28.05
CA ASN A 222 28.67 -16.01 27.78
C ASN A 222 28.82 -15.71 26.28
N PHE A 223 27.91 -14.91 25.74
CA PHE A 223 27.90 -14.47 24.34
C PHE A 223 27.75 -12.95 24.30
N ASN A 224 28.12 -12.36 23.17
CA ASN A 224 27.79 -10.96 22.84
C ASN A 224 26.43 -10.84 22.18
N TRP A 225 26.06 -11.85 21.40
CA TRP A 225 24.83 -11.91 20.66
C TRP A 225 24.18 -13.29 20.66
N VAL A 226 22.86 -13.30 20.75
CA VAL A 226 22.00 -14.45 20.42
C VAL A 226 21.20 -14.12 19.18
N LEU A 227 21.21 -15.01 18.20
CA LEU A 227 20.50 -14.86 16.94
C LEU A 227 19.45 -15.95 16.79
N CYS A 228 18.26 -15.59 16.29
CA CYS A 228 17.24 -16.56 15.93
C CYS A 228 16.34 -16.05 14.77
N ALA A 229 15.70 -16.98 14.07
CA ALA A 229 14.54 -16.68 13.24
C ALA A 229 13.27 -16.84 14.10
N TYR A 230 12.46 -15.77 14.25
CA TYR A 230 11.27 -15.81 15.12
C TYR A 230 10.26 -16.83 14.60
N THR A 231 9.92 -16.78 13.31
CA THR A 231 9.07 -17.77 12.66
C THR A 231 9.86 -18.45 11.56
N GLU A 232 10.22 -19.69 11.80
CA GLU A 232 10.92 -20.55 10.84
C GLU A 232 9.90 -21.18 9.88
N THR A 233 9.70 -20.52 8.76
CA THR A 233 8.66 -20.91 7.80
C THR A 233 8.99 -22.16 6.98
N SER A 234 10.26 -22.61 6.99
CA SER A 234 10.67 -23.82 6.28
C SER A 234 10.11 -25.11 6.91
N VAL A 235 9.86 -25.06 8.22
CA VAL A 235 9.36 -26.21 9.01
C VAL A 235 8.09 -25.87 9.81
N ALA A 236 7.48 -24.69 9.57
CA ALA A 236 6.30 -24.20 10.27
C ALA A 236 6.49 -24.16 11.81
N PHE A 237 7.64 -23.67 12.28
CA PHE A 237 7.99 -23.56 13.68
C PHE A 237 8.09 -22.10 14.12
N LYS A 238 7.60 -21.79 15.30
CA LYS A 238 7.74 -20.49 15.95
C LYS A 238 8.46 -20.66 17.28
N VAL A 239 9.56 -19.93 17.49
CA VAL A 239 10.24 -19.92 18.77
C VAL A 239 9.42 -19.16 19.82
N ASP A 240 9.54 -19.53 21.07
CA ASP A 240 9.13 -18.69 22.18
C ASP A 240 10.20 -17.60 22.38
N LEU A 241 9.89 -16.39 21.91
CA LEU A 241 10.84 -15.29 21.89
C LEU A 241 11.18 -14.79 23.31
N GLU A 242 10.26 -14.93 24.27
CA GLU A 242 10.50 -14.62 25.67
C GLU A 242 11.57 -15.55 26.27
N SER A 243 11.50 -16.85 25.99
CA SER A 243 12.50 -17.82 26.38
C SER A 243 13.88 -17.54 25.78
N VAL A 244 13.92 -17.19 24.47
CA VAL A 244 15.18 -16.81 23.80
C VAL A 244 15.76 -15.52 24.38
N LYS A 245 14.92 -14.51 24.67
CA LYS A 245 15.38 -13.26 25.33
C LYS A 245 15.89 -13.51 26.76
N SER A 246 15.18 -14.35 27.50
CA SER A 246 15.64 -14.75 28.85
C SER A 246 17.03 -15.39 28.81
N LYS A 247 17.23 -16.31 27.86
CA LYS A 247 18.53 -16.94 27.65
C LYS A 247 19.60 -15.94 27.21
N ALA A 248 19.28 -15.03 26.30
CA ALA A 248 20.21 -13.98 25.91
C ALA A 248 20.65 -13.14 27.11
N ASN A 249 19.73 -12.78 28.01
CA ASN A 249 20.03 -12.04 29.23
C ASN A 249 20.92 -12.86 30.19
N GLU A 250 20.63 -14.16 30.39
CA GLU A 250 21.45 -15.08 31.20
C GLU A 250 22.89 -15.17 30.68
N CYS A 251 23.06 -15.17 29.35
CA CYS A 251 24.36 -15.21 28.69
C CYS A 251 25.04 -13.83 28.57
N GLY A 252 24.42 -12.77 29.07
CA GLY A 252 24.92 -11.38 28.95
C GLY A 252 24.90 -10.84 27.50
N ALA A 253 24.07 -11.42 26.65
CA ALA A 253 24.01 -11.15 25.22
C ALA A 253 22.85 -10.20 24.83
N ARG A 254 23.02 -9.53 23.70
CA ARG A 254 21.94 -8.87 22.96
C ARG A 254 21.22 -9.88 22.06
N LEU A 255 19.97 -9.60 21.75
CA LEU A 255 19.14 -10.45 20.90
C LEU A 255 18.93 -9.82 19.51
N PHE A 256 19.36 -10.55 18.47
CA PHE A 256 19.10 -10.20 17.08
C PHE A 256 18.09 -11.19 16.48
N VAL A 257 17.00 -10.65 15.89
CA VAL A 257 15.87 -11.47 15.41
C VAL A 257 15.63 -11.26 13.92
N ASP A 258 15.64 -12.34 13.16
CA ASP A 258 15.02 -12.35 11.82
C ASP A 258 13.50 -12.37 11.96
N SER A 259 12.87 -11.22 11.74
CA SER A 259 11.42 -11.04 11.80
C SER A 259 10.75 -11.13 10.43
N THR A 260 11.46 -11.62 9.40
CA THR A 260 10.94 -11.69 8.03
C THR A 260 9.63 -12.46 7.94
N GLY A 261 9.50 -13.56 8.66
CA GLY A 261 8.30 -14.41 8.67
C GLY A 261 7.24 -14.02 9.71
N SER A 262 7.53 -13.07 10.60
CA SER A 262 6.72 -12.79 11.80
C SER A 262 6.16 -11.38 11.88
N ILE A 263 6.86 -10.39 11.30
CA ILE A 263 6.43 -8.99 11.41
C ILE A 263 5.02 -8.77 10.85
N GLY A 264 4.16 -8.09 11.61
CA GLY A 264 2.76 -7.89 11.26
C GLY A 264 1.84 -9.09 11.51
N LEU A 265 2.39 -10.26 11.88
CA LEU A 265 1.66 -11.49 12.17
C LEU A 265 1.79 -11.94 13.62
N GLU A 266 2.93 -11.66 14.23
CA GLU A 266 3.25 -12.03 15.61
C GLU A 266 3.49 -10.76 16.45
N SER A 267 3.44 -10.92 17.78
CA SER A 267 3.77 -9.89 18.78
C SER A 267 5.23 -9.99 19.25
N ASP A 268 5.59 -9.20 20.25
CA ASP A 268 6.81 -9.35 21.07
C ASP A 268 8.13 -9.02 20.35
N HIS A 269 8.09 -8.41 19.15
CA HIS A 269 9.29 -7.98 18.45
C HIS A 269 10.11 -6.93 19.24
N ASN A 270 9.50 -6.25 20.20
CA ASN A 270 10.15 -5.33 21.13
C ASN A 270 11.16 -6.02 22.07
N LEU A 271 11.14 -7.36 22.17
CA LEU A 271 12.14 -8.11 22.94
C LEU A 271 13.50 -8.16 22.24
N ALA A 272 13.53 -7.97 20.92
CA ALA A 272 14.77 -7.91 20.16
C ALA A 272 15.51 -6.59 20.42
N ASP A 273 16.83 -6.64 20.53
CA ASP A 273 17.68 -5.45 20.53
C ASP A 273 17.94 -4.96 19.09
N VAL A 274 17.91 -5.88 18.13
CA VAL A 274 17.95 -5.62 16.68
C VAL A 274 17.02 -6.59 15.98
N THR A 275 16.24 -6.08 15.04
CA THR A 275 15.38 -6.92 14.19
C THR A 275 15.43 -6.45 12.75
N ALA A 276 15.29 -7.37 11.79
CA ALA A 276 15.25 -7.04 10.37
C ALA A 276 14.16 -7.83 9.64
N PHE A 277 13.55 -7.19 8.65
CA PHE A 277 12.41 -7.73 7.88
C PHE A 277 12.18 -6.98 6.58
N SER A 278 11.17 -7.40 5.81
CA SER A 278 10.75 -6.71 4.56
C SER A 278 9.25 -6.48 4.50
N SER A 279 8.85 -5.58 3.61
CA SER A 279 7.46 -5.21 3.37
C SER A 279 6.60 -6.32 2.75
N CYS A 280 7.21 -7.28 2.04
CA CYS A 280 6.49 -8.21 1.15
C CYS A 280 6.07 -9.54 1.79
N LYS A 281 6.07 -9.63 3.11
CA LYS A 281 5.62 -10.80 3.88
C LYS A 281 4.37 -10.45 4.68
N GLY A 282 4.41 -10.48 6.00
CA GLY A 282 3.27 -10.16 6.86
C GLY A 282 2.71 -8.75 6.74
N LEU A 283 3.44 -7.82 6.13
CA LEU A 283 2.94 -6.47 5.84
C LEU A 283 2.14 -6.38 4.53
N PHE A 284 2.09 -7.43 3.72
CA PHE A 284 1.36 -7.48 2.45
C PHE A 284 1.68 -6.33 1.48
N GLY A 285 2.90 -5.81 1.56
CA GLY A 285 3.40 -4.72 0.73
C GLY A 285 4.11 -5.18 -0.53
N LEU A 286 4.51 -4.21 -1.36
CA LEU A 286 5.38 -4.45 -2.50
C LEU A 286 6.76 -4.97 -2.06
N THR A 287 7.38 -5.76 -2.91
CA THR A 287 8.80 -6.13 -2.76
C THR A 287 9.69 -4.91 -2.97
N GLY A 288 10.83 -4.86 -2.30
CA GLY A 288 11.85 -3.83 -2.52
C GLY A 288 12.01 -2.82 -1.38
N ALA A 289 11.22 -2.91 -0.32
CA ALA A 289 11.47 -2.20 0.92
C ALA A 289 11.81 -3.18 2.05
N CYS A 290 12.84 -2.87 2.82
CA CYS A 290 13.23 -3.63 4.02
C CYS A 290 13.69 -2.68 5.13
N PHE A 291 13.69 -3.17 6.33
CA PHE A 291 13.83 -2.38 7.56
C PHE A 291 14.77 -3.08 8.53
#